data_096e7e0ecb7e79e970a0d339c95ac29c
#
_entry.id   096e7e0ecb7e79e970a0d339c95ac29c
#
_cell.length_a   1.000
_cell.length_b   1.000
_cell.length_c   1.000
_cell.angle_alpha   90.00
_cell.angle_beta   90.00
_cell.angle_gamma   90.00
#
_symmetry.space_group_name_H-M   'P 1'
#
loop_
_entity.id
_entity.type
_entity.pdbx_description
1 polymer ?
#
loop_
_entity_poly.entity_id
_entity_poly.type
_entity_poly.pdbx_seq_one_letter_code
_entity_poly.pdbx_strand_id
1 'polypeptide(L)'
;GIIERKVRYMSSLTGFLAGNVEKRENKKIVVSNRFKDAKGNPIPWEIRSISANEDELIRKECTKNVPIVGKRNQYRQTFDSNAYLTKLAVKSVVFPDLNDAELQNSYNVMGAEQLIVTMLYKDEFDILTEQLVADSQTEDINELVEEAKN
;
A
#
# COMPACT_ATOMS: atom_id res chain seq x y z
N GLY A 1 -40.05 -14.29 11.94
CA GLY A 1 -40.74 -13.52 12.96
C GLY A 1 -40.16 -12.14 13.21
N ILE A 2 -40.79 -11.39 14.08
CA ILE A 2 -40.35 -10.01 14.43
C ILE A 2 -38.97 -10.01 15.06
N ILE A 3 -38.64 -11.00 15.87
CA ILE A 3 -37.35 -11.14 16.53
C ILE A 3 -36.26 -11.38 15.48
N GLU A 4 -36.51 -12.23 14.49
CA GLU A 4 -35.58 -12.50 13.40
C GLU A 4 -35.31 -11.26 12.55
N ARG A 5 -36.34 -10.45 12.26
CA ARG A 5 -36.21 -9.20 11.54
C ARG A 5 -35.36 -8.19 12.31
N LYS A 6 -35.58 -8.06 13.61
CA LYS A 6 -34.78 -7.18 14.48
C LYS A 6 -33.32 -7.63 14.51
N VAL A 7 -33.07 -8.92 14.66
CA VAL A 7 -31.72 -9.47 14.67
C VAL A 7 -31.03 -9.22 13.32
N ARG A 8 -31.73 -9.43 12.20
CA ARG A 8 -31.17 -9.15 10.86
C ARG A 8 -30.87 -7.66 10.66
N TYR A 9 -31.78 -6.79 11.08
CA TYR A 9 -31.60 -5.33 10.95
C TYR A 9 -30.42 -4.84 11.80
N MET A 10 -30.35 -5.28 13.06
CA MET A 10 -29.25 -4.95 13.96
C MET A 10 -27.94 -5.56 13.49
N SER A 11 -27.97 -6.80 12.92
CA SER A 11 -26.79 -7.47 12.36
C SER A 11 -26.22 -6.70 11.17
N SER A 12 -27.08 -6.14 10.32
CA SER A 12 -26.63 -5.37 9.15
C SER A 12 -25.81 -4.15 9.55
N LEU A 13 -26.34 -3.33 10.46
CA LEU A 13 -25.61 -2.17 10.96
C LEU A 13 -24.41 -2.57 11.82
N THR A 14 -24.60 -3.57 12.68
CA THR A 14 -23.56 -4.05 13.59
C THR A 14 -22.34 -4.56 12.81
N GLY A 15 -22.57 -5.19 11.65
CA GLY A 15 -21.49 -5.66 10.78
C GLY A 15 -20.59 -4.56 10.24
N PHE A 16 -21.07 -3.31 10.21
CA PHE A 16 -20.29 -2.16 9.75
C PHE A 16 -19.53 -1.45 10.87
N LEU A 17 -19.88 -1.73 12.13
CA LEU A 17 -19.24 -1.07 13.27
C LEU A 17 -17.75 -1.48 13.36
N ALA A 18 -16.92 -0.50 13.68
CA ALA A 18 -15.46 -0.65 13.66
C ALA A 18 -14.93 -1.85 14.45
N GLY A 19 -15.57 -2.18 15.58
CA GLY A 19 -15.18 -3.32 16.42
C GLY A 19 -15.57 -4.69 15.88
N ASN A 20 -16.47 -4.74 14.89
CA ASN A 20 -17.03 -5.97 14.34
C ASN A 20 -16.61 -6.25 12.91
N VAL A 21 -16.00 -5.27 12.24
CA VAL A 21 -15.52 -5.42 10.87
C VAL A 21 -14.30 -6.32 10.84
N GLU A 22 -14.26 -7.27 9.90
CA GLU A 22 -13.06 -8.06 9.67
C GLU A 22 -11.96 -7.15 9.14
N LYS A 23 -10.77 -7.26 9.77
CA LYS A 23 -9.59 -6.54 9.31
C LYS A 23 -8.89 -7.38 8.25
N ARG A 24 -8.33 -6.70 7.25
CA ARG A 24 -7.51 -7.39 6.25
C ARG A 24 -6.24 -7.93 6.89
N GLU A 25 -5.92 -9.16 6.53
CA GLU A 25 -4.63 -9.74 6.90
C GLU A 25 -3.52 -9.16 6.02
N ASN A 26 -2.34 -9.04 6.60
CA ASN A 26 -1.16 -8.66 5.84
C ASN A 26 -0.81 -9.76 4.85
N LYS A 27 -0.28 -9.37 3.71
CA LYS A 27 0.18 -10.30 2.67
C LYS A 27 1.68 -10.48 2.76
N LYS A 28 2.14 -11.67 2.41
CA LYS A 28 3.57 -11.97 2.26
C LYS A 28 3.86 -12.16 0.78
N ILE A 29 4.86 -11.44 0.29
CA ILE A 29 5.28 -11.53 -1.10
C ILE A 29 6.78 -11.68 -1.20
N VAL A 30 7.25 -12.51 -2.12
CA VAL A 30 8.67 -12.63 -2.42
C VAL A 30 8.99 -11.59 -3.50
N VAL A 31 9.61 -10.49 -3.08
CA VAL A 31 10.01 -9.40 -3.99
C VAL A 31 11.25 -9.78 -4.78
N SER A 32 12.14 -10.56 -4.17
CA SER A 32 13.42 -10.92 -4.76
C SER A 32 13.97 -12.20 -4.12
N ASN A 33 14.69 -12.98 -4.91
CA ASN A 33 15.41 -14.15 -4.40
C ASN A 33 16.77 -13.78 -3.79
N ARG A 34 17.14 -12.50 -3.78
CA ARG A 34 18.44 -12.04 -3.24
C ARG A 34 18.45 -11.96 -1.71
N PHE A 35 17.28 -11.79 -1.08
CA PHE A 35 17.15 -11.72 0.38
C PHE A 35 16.83 -13.13 0.90
N LYS A 36 17.82 -13.77 1.46
CA LYS A 36 17.73 -15.19 1.86
C LYS A 36 17.97 -15.36 3.34
N ASP A 37 17.26 -16.31 3.94
CA ASP A 37 17.52 -16.73 5.32
C ASP A 37 18.77 -17.61 5.42
N ALA A 38 19.08 -18.07 6.64
CA ALA A 38 20.27 -18.91 6.87
C ALA A 38 20.20 -20.26 6.14
N LYS A 39 19.01 -20.71 5.74
CA LYS A 39 18.80 -21.96 5.01
C LYS A 39 18.83 -21.77 3.50
N GLY A 40 19.00 -20.53 3.04
CA GLY A 40 19.02 -20.19 1.62
C GLY A 40 17.63 -20.00 1.00
N ASN A 41 16.57 -19.96 1.79
CA ASN A 41 15.22 -19.71 1.32
C ASN A 41 14.96 -18.20 1.17
N PRO A 42 14.27 -17.77 0.10
CA PRO A 42 13.91 -16.35 -0.03
C PRO A 42 13.06 -15.89 1.13
N ILE A 43 13.36 -14.71 1.66
CA ILE A 43 12.60 -14.12 2.76
C ILE A 43 11.46 -13.28 2.15
N PRO A 44 10.19 -13.60 2.43
CA PRO A 44 9.09 -12.79 1.93
C PRO A 44 9.02 -11.46 2.66
N TRP A 45 8.62 -10.44 1.92
CA TRP A 45 8.27 -9.15 2.50
C TRP A 45 6.82 -9.20 2.96
N GLU A 46 6.51 -8.55 4.06
CA GLU A 46 5.15 -8.45 4.55
C GLU A 46 4.61 -7.05 4.28
N ILE A 47 3.44 -6.99 3.66
CA ILE A 47 2.78 -5.74 3.32
C ILE A 47 1.38 -5.69 3.93
N ARG A 48 0.94 -4.48 4.26
CA ARG A 48 -0.41 -4.22 4.77
C ARG A 48 -1.18 -3.38 3.78
N SER A 49 -2.50 -3.44 3.85
CA SER A 49 -3.36 -2.50 3.13
C SER A 49 -3.40 -1.18 3.88
N ILE A 50 -3.37 -0.07 3.15
CA ILE A 50 -3.55 1.26 3.73
C ILE A 50 -5.00 1.70 3.57
N SER A 51 -5.46 2.61 4.43
CA SER A 51 -6.80 3.18 4.32
C SER A 51 -6.85 4.22 3.20
N ALA A 52 -8.08 4.53 2.74
CA ALA A 52 -8.27 5.62 1.78
C ALA A 52 -7.76 6.95 2.32
N ASN A 53 -7.88 7.18 3.62
CA ASN A 53 -7.38 8.39 4.26
C ASN A 53 -5.86 8.47 4.24
N GLU A 54 -5.19 7.36 4.52
CA GLU A 54 -3.72 7.28 4.42
C GLU A 54 -3.24 7.55 2.99
N ASP A 55 -3.92 6.99 2.00
CA ASP A 55 -3.60 7.22 0.59
C ASP A 55 -3.78 8.69 0.20
N GLU A 56 -4.87 9.30 0.64
CA GLU A 56 -5.13 10.71 0.36
C GLU A 56 -4.03 11.62 0.90
N LEU A 57 -3.55 11.36 2.12
CA LEU A 57 -2.45 12.12 2.71
C LEU A 57 -1.16 11.98 1.89
N ILE A 58 -0.85 10.77 1.45
CA ILE A 58 0.33 10.54 0.59
C ILE A 58 0.19 11.31 -0.72
N ARG A 59 -0.99 11.28 -1.34
CA ARG A 59 -1.23 12.01 -2.60
C ARG A 59 -1.04 13.50 -2.44
N LYS A 60 -1.50 14.06 -1.33
CA LYS A 60 -1.30 15.49 -1.03
C LYS A 60 0.18 15.84 -0.91
N GLU A 61 0.97 15.00 -0.28
CA GLU A 61 2.41 15.19 -0.16
C GLU A 61 3.13 15.17 -1.51
N CYS A 62 2.56 14.47 -2.49
CA CYS A 62 3.15 14.31 -3.81
C CYS A 62 2.57 15.26 -4.86
N THR A 63 1.66 16.15 -4.46
CA THR A 63 1.06 17.15 -5.34
C THR A 63 1.67 18.50 -5.05
N LYS A 64 2.17 19.19 -6.08
CA LYS A 64 2.82 20.48 -5.96
C LYS A 64 2.17 21.50 -6.88
N ASN A 65 2.17 22.74 -6.44
CA ASN A 65 1.81 23.88 -7.28
C ASN A 65 3.06 24.39 -7.98
N VAL A 66 3.03 24.37 -9.30
CA VAL A 66 4.15 24.83 -10.13
C VAL A 66 3.72 26.11 -10.86
N PRO A 67 4.55 27.18 -10.80
CA PRO A 67 4.23 28.40 -11.54
C PRO A 67 4.11 28.14 -13.02
N ILE A 68 3.11 28.79 -13.65
CA ILE A 68 2.95 28.72 -15.11
C ILE A 68 3.85 29.79 -15.73
N VAL A 69 4.74 29.35 -16.64
CA VAL A 69 5.69 30.24 -17.31
C VAL A 69 4.92 31.31 -18.11
N GLY A 70 5.31 32.57 -17.91
CA GLY A 70 4.71 33.70 -18.60
C GLY A 70 3.39 34.18 -18.01
N LYS A 71 2.89 33.60 -16.97
CA LYS A 71 1.65 34.00 -16.30
C LYS A 71 1.90 34.32 -14.82
N ARG A 72 1.70 35.59 -14.49
CA ARG A 72 1.95 36.10 -13.14
C ARG A 72 0.89 35.57 -12.16
N ASN A 73 1.34 35.04 -11.03
CA ASN A 73 0.47 34.52 -9.95
C ASN A 73 -0.49 33.39 -10.38
N GLN A 74 -0.15 32.68 -11.45
CA GLN A 74 -0.91 31.51 -11.87
C GLN A 74 -0.07 30.23 -11.69
N TYR A 75 -0.70 29.18 -11.16
CA TYR A 75 -0.07 27.92 -10.81
C TYR A 75 -0.88 26.77 -11.40
N ARG A 76 -0.19 25.69 -11.69
CA ARG A 76 -0.82 24.41 -12.02
C ARG A 76 -0.40 23.37 -10.98
N GLN A 77 -1.25 22.40 -10.77
CA GLN A 77 -0.92 21.27 -9.92
C GLN A 77 -0.19 20.21 -10.72
N THR A 78 0.90 19.68 -10.16
CA THR A 78 1.61 18.52 -10.71
C THR A 78 1.66 17.42 -9.67
N PHE A 79 1.49 16.19 -10.14
CA PHE A 79 1.55 15.01 -9.29
C PHE A 79 2.84 14.23 -9.59
N ASP A 80 3.63 13.97 -8.54
CA ASP A 80 4.85 13.19 -8.64
C ASP A 80 4.53 11.72 -8.39
N SER A 81 4.32 10.97 -9.46
CA SER A 81 3.95 9.55 -9.38
C SER A 81 5.05 8.66 -8.80
N ASN A 82 6.31 8.99 -9.06
CA ASN A 82 7.43 8.22 -8.51
C ASN A 82 7.54 8.41 -6.99
N ALA A 83 7.42 9.65 -6.53
CA ALA A 83 7.38 9.94 -5.09
C ALA A 83 6.20 9.25 -4.42
N TYR A 84 5.05 9.22 -5.07
CA TYR A 84 3.85 8.54 -4.57
C TYR A 84 4.10 7.05 -4.36
N LEU A 85 4.66 6.36 -5.35
CA LEU A 85 4.92 4.92 -5.26
C LEU A 85 5.93 4.60 -4.14
N THR A 86 6.97 5.42 -3.98
CA THR A 86 7.95 5.25 -2.91
C THR A 86 7.30 5.44 -1.53
N LYS A 87 6.52 6.48 -1.36
CA LYS A 87 5.82 6.75 -0.09
C LYS A 87 4.76 5.69 0.21
N LEU A 88 4.05 5.22 -0.81
CA LEU A 88 3.09 4.12 -0.68
C LEU A 88 3.80 2.85 -0.21
N ALA A 89 4.94 2.51 -0.81
CA ALA A 89 5.72 1.34 -0.43
C ALA A 89 6.20 1.43 1.02
N VAL A 90 6.77 2.56 1.42
CA VAL A 90 7.23 2.78 2.80
C VAL A 90 6.07 2.66 3.80
N LYS A 91 4.89 3.17 3.47
CA LYS A 91 3.72 3.11 4.33
C LYS A 91 3.16 1.69 4.46
N SER A 92 3.28 0.89 3.41
CA SER A 92 2.68 -0.43 3.30
C SER A 92 3.58 -1.57 3.79
N VAL A 93 4.89 -1.43 3.66
CA VAL A 93 5.84 -2.48 4.05
C VAL A 93 5.93 -2.56 5.57
N VAL A 94 5.55 -3.72 6.11
CA VAL A 94 5.63 -4.03 7.55
C VAL A 94 6.96 -4.71 7.88
N PHE A 95 7.40 -5.60 6.99
CA PHE A 95 8.66 -6.32 7.13
C PHE A 95 9.35 -6.45 5.77
N PRO A 96 10.66 -6.17 5.66
CA PRO A 96 11.54 -5.77 6.76
C PRO A 96 11.17 -4.40 7.32
N ASP A 97 11.62 -4.10 8.56
CA ASP A 97 11.41 -2.80 9.17
C ASP A 97 12.32 -1.76 8.51
N LEU A 98 11.74 -0.94 7.66
CA LEU A 98 12.48 0.07 6.89
C LEU A 98 13.00 1.23 7.76
N ASN A 99 12.53 1.33 8.99
CA ASN A 99 13.00 2.33 9.95
C ASN A 99 14.12 1.81 10.86
N ASP A 100 14.52 0.55 10.70
CA ASP A 100 15.59 -0.05 11.47
C ASP A 100 16.93 0.62 11.17
N ALA A 101 17.60 1.11 12.22
CA ALA A 101 18.85 1.85 12.07
C ALA A 101 20.00 0.98 11.53
N GLU A 102 20.10 -0.26 11.97
CA GLU A 102 21.12 -1.19 11.48
C GLU A 102 20.93 -1.49 9.99
N LEU A 103 19.69 -1.69 9.57
CA LEU A 103 19.38 -1.93 8.17
C LEU A 103 19.74 -0.70 7.32
N GLN A 104 19.34 0.49 7.75
CA GLN A 104 19.67 1.73 7.04
C GLN A 104 21.18 1.94 6.95
N ASN A 105 21.88 1.74 8.06
CA ASN A 105 23.34 1.88 8.12
C ASN A 105 24.06 0.92 7.20
N SER A 106 23.55 -0.31 7.06
CA SER A 106 24.16 -1.32 6.19
C SER A 106 24.16 -0.91 4.71
N TYR A 107 23.21 -0.06 4.31
CA TYR A 107 23.13 0.49 2.95
C TYR A 107 23.65 1.93 2.85
N ASN A 108 24.18 2.48 3.93
CA ASN A 108 24.72 3.86 3.98
C ASN A 108 23.66 4.90 3.61
N VAL A 109 22.43 4.71 4.05
CA VAL A 109 21.33 5.65 3.80
C VAL A 109 20.66 6.09 5.09
N MET A 110 19.96 7.21 5.02
CA MET A 110 19.14 7.72 6.10
C MET A 110 17.69 7.80 5.63
N GLY A 111 16.81 7.17 6.39
CA GLY A 111 15.37 7.20 6.14
C GLY A 111 14.87 6.02 5.29
N ALA A 112 13.61 5.68 5.53
CA ALA A 112 12.97 4.52 4.92
C ALA A 112 12.81 4.65 3.40
N GLU A 113 12.55 5.87 2.91
CA GLU A 113 12.38 6.10 1.46
C GLU A 113 13.69 5.87 0.70
N GLN A 114 14.80 6.39 1.22
CA GLN A 114 16.12 6.15 0.63
C GLN A 114 16.51 4.68 0.75
N LEU A 115 16.14 4.04 1.85
CA LEU A 115 16.45 2.63 2.06
C LEU A 115 15.81 1.75 0.99
N ILE A 116 14.52 1.88 0.78
CA ILE A 116 13.79 0.98 -0.11
C ILE A 116 14.26 1.10 -1.55
N VAL A 117 14.54 2.32 -2.03
CA VAL A 117 15.01 2.53 -3.40
C VAL A 117 16.48 2.15 -3.58
N THR A 118 17.23 2.02 -2.48
CA THR A 118 18.62 1.54 -2.51
C THR A 118 18.70 0.02 -2.42
N MET A 119 17.83 -0.59 -1.59
CA MET A 119 17.78 -2.05 -1.44
C MET A 119 17.36 -2.78 -2.70
N LEU A 120 16.38 -2.23 -3.42
CA LEU A 120 15.71 -2.90 -4.53
C LEU A 120 16.20 -2.41 -5.88
N TYR A 121 16.38 -3.35 -6.80
CA TYR A 121 16.49 -3.03 -8.22
C TYR A 121 15.12 -2.60 -8.75
N LYS A 122 15.12 -1.95 -9.92
CA LYS A 122 13.90 -1.40 -10.51
C LYS A 122 12.80 -2.46 -10.69
N ASP A 123 13.17 -3.62 -11.24
CA ASP A 123 12.20 -4.70 -11.46
C ASP A 123 11.63 -5.25 -10.15
N GLU A 124 12.45 -5.32 -9.12
CA GLU A 124 12.01 -5.74 -7.79
C GLU A 124 11.06 -4.73 -7.16
N PHE A 125 11.38 -3.45 -7.30
CA PHE A 125 10.51 -2.36 -6.83
C PHE A 125 9.18 -2.37 -7.58
N ASP A 126 9.20 -2.63 -8.87
CA ASP A 126 7.99 -2.75 -9.68
C ASP A 126 7.10 -3.91 -9.22
N ILE A 127 7.69 -5.06 -8.91
CA ILE A 127 6.96 -6.22 -8.36
C ILE A 127 6.24 -5.82 -7.06
N LEU A 128 6.95 -5.14 -6.17
CA LEU A 128 6.37 -4.68 -4.90
C LEU A 128 5.21 -3.70 -5.13
N THR A 129 5.43 -2.67 -5.92
CA THR A 129 4.43 -1.62 -6.14
C THR A 129 3.22 -2.12 -6.92
N GLU A 130 3.39 -3.05 -7.84
CA GLU A 130 2.27 -3.69 -8.53
C GLU A 130 1.36 -4.42 -7.55
N GLN A 131 1.92 -5.11 -6.56
CA GLN A 131 1.14 -5.78 -5.53
C GLN A 131 0.39 -4.79 -4.63
N LEU A 132 0.95 -3.62 -4.40
CA LEU A 132 0.32 -2.58 -3.58
C LEU A 132 -0.85 -1.91 -4.31
N VAL A 133 -0.75 -1.77 -5.63
CA VAL A 133 -1.77 -1.14 -6.46
C VAL A 133 -2.86 -2.14 -6.85
N ALA A 134 -2.48 -3.38 -7.18
CA ALA A 134 -3.40 -4.44 -7.56
C ALA A 134 -3.84 -5.22 -6.31
N ASP A 135 -4.97 -4.83 -5.72
CA ASP A 135 -5.53 -5.56 -4.58
C ASP A 135 -6.20 -6.84 -5.06
N SER A 136 -5.74 -7.99 -4.58
CA SER A 136 -6.32 -9.28 -4.91
C SER A 136 -7.80 -9.39 -4.50
N GLN A 137 -8.23 -8.71 -3.44
CA GLN A 137 -9.65 -8.69 -3.05
C GLN A 137 -10.50 -7.91 -4.05
N THR A 138 -9.94 -6.84 -4.62
CA THR A 138 -10.61 -6.08 -5.68
C THR A 138 -10.77 -6.94 -6.94
N GLU A 139 -9.77 -7.72 -7.31
CA GLU A 139 -9.84 -8.66 -8.42
C GLU A 139 -10.92 -9.72 -8.18
N ASP A 140 -10.97 -10.30 -6.98
CA ASP A 140 -11.99 -11.30 -6.62
C ASP A 140 -13.40 -10.71 -6.70
N ILE A 141 -13.61 -9.49 -6.26
CA ILE A 141 -14.89 -8.80 -6.37
C ILE A 141 -15.24 -8.55 -7.84
N ASN A 142 -14.29 -8.15 -8.66
CA ASN A 142 -14.47 -7.93 -10.07
C ASN A 142 -14.86 -9.23 -10.79
N GLU A 143 -14.22 -10.35 -10.45
CA GLU A 143 -14.57 -11.67 -10.97
C GLU A 143 -15.99 -12.06 -10.61
N LEU A 144 -16.40 -11.84 -9.36
CA LEU A 144 -17.77 -12.12 -8.91
C LEU A 144 -18.80 -11.28 -9.67
N VAL A 145 -18.49 -10.01 -9.93
CA VAL A 145 -19.34 -9.12 -10.71
C VAL A 145 -19.46 -9.60 -12.16
N GLU A 146 -18.36 -10.03 -12.77
CA GLU A 146 -18.36 -10.59 -14.13
C GLU A 146 -19.17 -11.88 -14.22
N GLU A 147 -19.02 -12.78 -13.25
CA GLU A 147 -19.83 -14.02 -13.18
C GLU A 147 -21.30 -13.70 -13.03
N ALA A 148 -21.68 -12.70 -12.27
CA ALA A 148 -23.07 -12.30 -12.08
C ALA A 148 -23.69 -11.72 -13.35
N LYS A 149 -22.91 -11.15 -14.26
CA LYS A 149 -23.38 -10.61 -15.55
C LYS A 149 -23.65 -11.70 -16.57
N ASN A 150 -23.04 -12.85 -16.41
CA ASN A 150 -23.19 -13.99 -17.31
C ASN A 150 -24.28 -14.94 -16.81
#